data_08a1a31ad8d7f2bf835555f910d0b9b8
#
_entry.id   08a1a31ad8d7f2bf835555f910d0b9b8
#
_cell.length_a   1.000
_cell.length_b   1.000
_cell.length_c   1.000
_cell.angle_alpha   90.00
_cell.angle_beta   90.00
_cell.angle_gamma   90.00
#
_symmetry.space_group_name_H-M   'P 1'
#
loop_
_entity.id
_entity.type
_entity.pdbx_description
1 polymer ?
#
loop_
_entity_poly.entity_id
_entity_poly.type
_entity_poly.pdbx_seq_one_letter_code
_entity_poly.pdbx_strand_id
1 'polypeptide(L)'
;MKKNIAVIFGGRSPEYFVSLQSAYSVITNIDHDKYNVIPLGVTLEGDWFRYSGNYSNIPDGSWPADAVSNVPVAIMGGTYPRIIELYEGGPRFTVIDAAFPVMHGKNGEDGTVQGLFEQAGIPLIGCSTLSSALCMDKARAHALARDAGIDVPKFITASIEISQEEIAVKAEGLKYPLYVKPVKAGSSFGISKISDPSQLSEAVSKAFEFDNEITIEEEIPGCEVGCAVLGKNKLIAGRVDQIETPGLFDYTEKYNPQKSKIHMPAPIDEELEKRIQQTALALYRLLGCSGFARVDMFLTPENKIVFNEINTIPGLTAHSRFPNMMKGAGMELKEVIQFLIELSLKDE
;
A
#
# COMPACT_ATOMS: atom_id res chain seq x y z
N MET A 1 24.56 -20.06 7.44
CA MET A 1 23.15 -20.47 7.64
C MET A 1 22.27 -19.59 6.75
N LYS A 2 21.16 -20.11 6.21
CA LYS A 2 20.18 -19.29 5.50
C LYS A 2 19.55 -18.29 6.48
N LYS A 3 19.26 -17.07 6.00
CA LYS A 3 18.53 -16.06 6.76
C LYS A 3 17.02 -16.37 6.76
N ASN A 4 16.36 -16.13 7.88
CA ASN A 4 14.94 -16.38 8.07
C ASN A 4 14.14 -15.11 7.71
N ILE A 5 13.35 -15.15 6.66
CA ILE A 5 12.51 -14.06 6.18
C ILE A 5 11.06 -14.37 6.55
N ALA A 6 10.50 -13.59 7.47
CA ALA A 6 9.08 -13.69 7.78
C ALA A 6 8.27 -12.98 6.68
N VAL A 7 7.34 -13.68 6.04
CA VAL A 7 6.38 -13.09 5.10
C VAL A 7 5.03 -13.03 5.78
N ILE A 8 4.55 -11.81 6.05
CA ILE A 8 3.32 -11.57 6.80
C ILE A 8 2.19 -11.29 5.83
N PHE A 9 1.06 -11.99 5.97
CA PHE A 9 -0.06 -11.89 5.04
C PHE A 9 -1.42 -12.03 5.73
N GLY A 10 -2.49 -11.66 5.01
CA GLY A 10 -3.86 -11.66 5.52
C GLY A 10 -4.20 -10.37 6.25
N GLY A 11 -4.80 -10.48 7.44
CA GLY A 11 -5.13 -9.37 8.32
C GLY A 11 -6.60 -8.96 8.30
N ARG A 12 -7.00 -8.14 9.28
CA ARG A 12 -8.37 -7.61 9.44
C ARG A 12 -8.61 -6.43 8.49
N SER A 13 -8.70 -6.73 7.20
CA SER A 13 -8.85 -5.73 6.15
C SER A 13 -9.79 -6.24 5.06
N PRO A 14 -10.57 -5.35 4.41
CA PRO A 14 -11.31 -5.69 3.21
C PRO A 14 -10.42 -6.20 2.06
N GLU A 15 -9.12 -5.89 2.10
CA GLU A 15 -8.12 -6.30 1.13
C GLU A 15 -7.43 -7.63 1.46
N TYR A 16 -8.00 -8.41 2.39
CA TYR A 16 -7.48 -9.70 2.84
C TYR A 16 -7.07 -10.62 1.68
N PHE A 17 -7.96 -10.86 0.73
CA PHE A 17 -7.69 -11.76 -0.40
C PHE A 17 -6.59 -11.22 -1.35
N VAL A 18 -6.45 -9.91 -1.47
CA VAL A 18 -5.36 -9.28 -2.23
C VAL A 18 -4.01 -9.57 -1.58
N SER A 19 -3.97 -9.50 -0.24
CA SER A 19 -2.79 -9.88 0.54
C SER A 19 -2.41 -11.34 0.32
N LEU A 20 -3.37 -12.27 0.30
CA LEU A 20 -3.10 -13.68 0.08
C LEU A 20 -2.46 -13.93 -1.29
N GLN A 21 -2.99 -13.31 -2.35
CA GLN A 21 -2.45 -13.43 -3.71
C GLN A 21 -1.02 -12.85 -3.81
N SER A 22 -0.81 -11.66 -3.23
CA SER A 22 0.50 -11.01 -3.20
C SER A 22 1.52 -11.83 -2.41
N ALA A 23 1.13 -12.37 -1.26
CA ALA A 23 2.01 -13.17 -0.42
C ALA A 23 2.43 -14.50 -1.09
N TYR A 24 1.50 -15.19 -1.73
CA TYR A 24 1.83 -16.37 -2.52
C TYR A 24 2.86 -16.05 -3.61
N SER A 25 2.66 -14.94 -4.32
CA SER A 25 3.60 -14.46 -5.32
C SER A 25 4.98 -14.16 -4.70
N VAL A 26 5.04 -13.47 -3.56
CA VAL A 26 6.30 -13.18 -2.86
C VAL A 26 6.99 -14.47 -2.41
N ILE A 27 6.28 -15.35 -1.69
CA ILE A 27 6.82 -16.61 -1.16
C ILE A 27 7.42 -17.48 -2.27
N THR A 28 6.74 -17.59 -3.41
CA THR A 28 7.20 -18.42 -4.53
C THR A 28 8.33 -17.79 -5.34
N ASN A 29 8.55 -16.47 -5.25
CA ASN A 29 9.64 -15.77 -5.93
C ASN A 29 10.87 -15.50 -5.03
N ILE A 30 10.80 -15.75 -3.72
CA ILE A 30 11.99 -15.73 -2.86
C ILE A 30 12.93 -16.87 -3.25
N ASP A 31 14.24 -16.60 -3.22
CA ASP A 31 15.27 -17.60 -3.48
C ASP A 31 15.40 -18.54 -2.26
N HIS A 32 14.73 -19.69 -2.33
CA HIS A 32 14.73 -20.71 -1.27
C HIS A 32 16.10 -21.38 -1.06
N ASP A 33 17.06 -21.20 -1.97
CA ASP A 33 18.43 -21.68 -1.76
C ASP A 33 19.22 -20.74 -0.82
N LYS A 34 18.87 -19.44 -0.78
CA LYS A 34 19.50 -18.42 0.05
C LYS A 34 18.78 -18.17 1.36
N TYR A 35 17.44 -18.25 1.36
CA TYR A 35 16.58 -17.84 2.48
C TYR A 35 15.66 -18.96 2.96
N ASN A 36 15.38 -18.98 4.26
CA ASN A 36 14.24 -19.73 4.82
C ASN A 36 13.03 -18.80 4.88
N VAL A 37 11.96 -19.17 4.22
CA VAL A 37 10.69 -18.44 4.29
C VAL A 37 9.90 -18.90 5.50
N ILE A 38 9.46 -17.95 6.32
CA ILE A 38 8.61 -18.16 7.48
C ILE A 38 7.26 -17.46 7.22
N PRO A 39 6.26 -18.17 6.67
CA PRO A 39 4.96 -17.59 6.43
C PRO A 39 4.24 -17.30 7.75
N LEU A 40 3.82 -16.06 7.97
CA LEU A 40 3.03 -15.62 9.11
C LEU A 40 1.67 -15.14 8.61
N GLY A 41 0.66 -16.00 8.77
CA GLY A 41 -0.71 -15.68 8.39
C GLY A 41 -1.46 -15.00 9.52
N VAL A 42 -2.21 -13.96 9.20
CA VAL A 42 -3.14 -13.28 10.11
C VAL A 42 -4.55 -13.49 9.58
N THR A 43 -5.44 -14.06 10.38
CA THR A 43 -6.82 -14.33 9.97
C THR A 43 -7.65 -13.03 9.88
N LEU A 44 -8.88 -13.14 9.37
CA LEU A 44 -9.83 -12.02 9.39
C LEU A 44 -10.24 -11.59 10.80
N GLU A 45 -10.15 -12.50 11.78
CA GLU A 45 -10.39 -12.24 13.20
C GLU A 45 -9.18 -11.57 13.88
N GLY A 46 -7.99 -11.69 13.26
CA GLY A 46 -6.74 -11.10 13.73
C GLY A 46 -5.82 -12.07 14.46
N ASP A 47 -6.08 -13.36 14.38
CA ASP A 47 -5.23 -14.39 14.98
C ASP A 47 -3.99 -14.64 14.13
N TRP A 48 -2.84 -14.76 14.80
CA TRP A 48 -1.54 -14.92 14.16
C TRP A 48 -1.07 -16.37 14.20
N PHE A 49 -0.71 -16.90 13.05
CA PHE A 49 -0.18 -18.25 12.91
C PHE A 49 1.09 -18.29 12.07
N ARG A 50 2.06 -19.14 12.47
CA ARG A 50 3.03 -19.66 11.52
C ARG A 50 2.36 -20.73 10.70
N TYR A 51 2.31 -20.53 9.39
CA TYR A 51 1.78 -21.50 8.44
C TYR A 51 2.91 -22.34 7.84
N SER A 52 2.83 -23.68 7.96
CA SER A 52 3.82 -24.63 7.44
C SER A 52 3.24 -25.60 6.39
N GLY A 53 2.01 -25.38 5.97
CA GLY A 53 1.31 -26.20 4.98
C GLY A 53 1.67 -25.88 3.53
N ASN A 54 0.86 -26.41 2.61
CA ASN A 54 1.05 -26.15 1.18
C ASN A 54 0.75 -24.68 0.85
N TYR A 55 1.72 -23.97 0.28
CA TYR A 55 1.55 -22.55 -0.08
C TYR A 55 0.42 -22.30 -1.08
N SER A 56 0.00 -23.31 -1.89
CA SER A 56 -1.16 -23.20 -2.78
C SER A 56 -2.49 -22.95 -2.05
N ASN A 57 -2.57 -23.24 -0.75
CA ASN A 57 -3.75 -22.98 0.09
C ASN A 57 -3.82 -21.50 0.55
N ILE A 58 -2.77 -20.69 0.31
CA ILE A 58 -2.77 -19.28 0.68
C ILE A 58 -3.68 -18.48 -0.24
N PRO A 59 -3.49 -18.49 -1.58
CA PRO A 59 -4.25 -17.62 -2.48
C PRO A 59 -5.74 -17.92 -2.55
N ASP A 60 -6.18 -19.17 -2.29
CA ASP A 60 -7.60 -19.51 -2.27
C ASP A 60 -8.29 -19.27 -0.90
N GLY A 61 -7.50 -18.88 0.12
CA GLY A 61 -7.99 -18.58 1.46
C GLY A 61 -8.29 -19.80 2.32
N SER A 62 -7.91 -21.01 1.91
CA SER A 62 -8.14 -22.25 2.67
C SER A 62 -7.10 -22.52 3.76
N TRP A 63 -5.98 -21.77 3.78
CA TRP A 63 -4.89 -21.94 4.74
C TRP A 63 -5.34 -21.91 6.23
N PRO A 64 -6.33 -21.09 6.68
CA PRO A 64 -6.73 -21.08 8.09
C PRO A 64 -7.40 -22.38 8.54
N ALA A 65 -8.02 -23.11 7.62
CA ALA A 65 -8.67 -24.38 7.91
C ALA A 65 -7.69 -25.54 8.11
N ASP A 66 -6.42 -25.38 7.74
CA ASP A 66 -5.36 -26.39 7.92
C ASP A 66 -4.79 -26.33 9.35
N ALA A 67 -5.56 -26.83 10.31
CA ALA A 67 -5.20 -26.77 11.74
C ALA A 67 -3.88 -27.48 12.09
N VAL A 68 -3.45 -28.46 11.29
CA VAL A 68 -2.20 -29.20 11.54
C VAL A 68 -0.98 -28.34 11.17
N SER A 69 -1.11 -27.52 10.15
CA SER A 69 -0.03 -26.66 9.63
C SER A 69 0.00 -25.27 10.25
N ASN A 70 -1.01 -24.91 11.05
CA ASN A 70 -1.13 -23.62 11.74
C ASN A 70 -0.70 -23.71 13.19
N VAL A 71 0.38 -23.02 13.54
CA VAL A 71 0.88 -22.90 14.91
C VAL A 71 0.70 -21.46 15.38
N PRO A 72 -0.05 -21.19 16.47
CA PRO A 72 -0.19 -19.85 17.01
C PRO A 72 1.17 -19.23 17.32
N VAL A 73 1.35 -17.94 17.03
CA VAL A 73 2.63 -17.25 17.26
C VAL A 73 2.46 -15.91 17.95
N ALA A 74 3.50 -15.51 18.67
CA ALA A 74 3.69 -14.15 19.16
C ALA A 74 5.04 -13.60 18.70
N ILE A 75 5.10 -12.29 18.49
CA ILE A 75 6.35 -11.58 18.15
C ILE A 75 7.06 -11.21 19.47
N MET A 76 8.35 -11.51 19.57
CA MET A 76 9.15 -11.19 20.74
C MET A 76 10.39 -10.40 20.33
N GLY A 77 10.53 -9.21 20.90
CA GLY A 77 11.71 -8.36 20.78
C GLY A 77 12.83 -8.79 21.74
N GLY A 78 13.99 -8.15 21.62
CA GLY A 78 15.17 -8.32 22.48
C GLY A 78 16.44 -8.46 21.68
N THR A 79 17.53 -8.89 22.34
CA THR A 79 18.85 -9.05 21.72
C THR A 79 18.84 -9.96 20.48
N TYR A 80 17.94 -10.94 20.49
CA TYR A 80 17.71 -11.82 19.33
C TYR A 80 16.22 -11.79 19.00
N PRO A 81 15.79 -10.94 18.05
CA PRO A 81 14.38 -10.83 17.62
C PRO A 81 13.85 -12.16 17.08
N ARG A 82 12.67 -12.57 17.51
CA ARG A 82 12.16 -13.90 17.21
C ARG A 82 10.64 -13.97 17.29
N ILE A 83 10.09 -15.01 16.70
CA ILE A 83 8.73 -15.45 16.98
C ILE A 83 8.74 -16.54 18.05
N ILE A 84 7.68 -16.59 18.85
CA ILE A 84 7.37 -17.68 19.78
C ILE A 84 6.26 -18.49 19.13
N GLU A 85 6.53 -19.75 18.86
CA GLU A 85 5.57 -20.71 18.30
C GLU A 85 5.01 -21.54 19.46
N LEU A 86 3.69 -21.56 19.62
CA LEU A 86 2.98 -22.14 20.76
C LEU A 86 2.50 -23.56 20.43
N TYR A 87 3.39 -24.56 20.55
CA TYR A 87 3.06 -25.96 20.39
C TYR A 87 2.48 -26.57 21.70
N GLU A 88 1.70 -27.64 21.60
CA GLU A 88 1.20 -28.40 22.75
C GLU A 88 2.36 -28.91 23.64
N GLY A 89 3.49 -29.28 23.06
CA GLY A 89 4.70 -29.74 23.77
C GLY A 89 5.57 -28.63 24.36
N GLY A 90 5.11 -27.36 24.35
CA GLY A 90 5.81 -26.19 24.84
C GLY A 90 6.29 -25.24 23.70
N PRO A 91 6.69 -24.03 24.05
CA PRO A 91 7.04 -23.01 23.07
C PRO A 91 8.36 -23.34 22.34
N ARG A 92 8.41 -22.97 21.06
CA ARG A 92 9.64 -22.93 20.25
C ARG A 92 9.95 -21.50 19.85
N PHE A 93 11.22 -21.23 19.62
CA PHE A 93 11.69 -19.89 19.28
C PHE A 93 12.40 -19.92 17.93
N THR A 94 11.93 -19.11 17.00
CA THR A 94 12.55 -18.96 15.68
C THR A 94 13.03 -17.52 15.51
N VAL A 95 14.33 -17.32 15.34
CA VAL A 95 14.94 -16.01 15.06
C VAL A 95 14.47 -15.55 13.67
N ILE A 96 14.10 -14.28 13.57
CA ILE A 96 13.70 -13.64 12.31
C ILE A 96 14.76 -12.60 11.94
N ASP A 97 15.35 -12.72 10.77
CA ASP A 97 16.36 -11.79 10.26
C ASP A 97 15.75 -10.57 9.58
N ALA A 98 14.59 -10.74 8.92
CA ALA A 98 13.82 -9.61 8.38
C ALA A 98 12.34 -10.00 8.24
N ALA A 99 11.46 -9.01 8.30
CA ALA A 99 10.02 -9.15 8.11
C ALA A 99 9.57 -8.46 6.81
N PHE A 100 8.82 -9.17 6.00
CA PHE A 100 8.22 -8.69 4.76
C PHE A 100 6.69 -8.61 4.91
N PRO A 101 6.14 -7.50 5.38
CA PRO A 101 4.70 -7.29 5.40
C PRO A 101 4.17 -7.23 3.97
N VAL A 102 3.19 -8.09 3.66
CA VAL A 102 2.47 -8.16 2.40
C VAL A 102 0.97 -8.08 2.71
N MET A 103 0.62 -7.14 3.58
CA MET A 103 -0.73 -6.86 4.05
C MET A 103 -1.20 -5.55 3.45
N HIS A 104 -2.44 -5.50 2.96
CA HIS A 104 -2.96 -4.29 2.32
C HIS A 104 -4.00 -3.59 3.21
N GLY A 105 -4.07 -2.26 3.09
CA GLY A 105 -5.02 -1.41 3.80
C GLY A 105 -4.77 -1.31 5.30
N LYS A 106 -5.87 -1.26 6.07
CA LYS A 106 -5.82 -1.08 7.53
C LYS A 106 -5.02 -2.17 8.22
N ASN A 107 -4.21 -1.79 9.20
CA ASN A 107 -3.26 -2.60 9.95
C ASN A 107 -2.07 -3.13 9.12
N GLY A 108 -2.10 -3.01 7.80
CA GLY A 108 -1.03 -3.45 6.90
C GLY A 108 -0.17 -2.30 6.37
N GLU A 109 -0.82 -1.21 5.89
CA GLU A 109 -0.15 -0.07 5.26
C GLU A 109 -0.16 1.20 6.13
N ASP A 110 -0.71 1.16 7.34
CA ASP A 110 -0.93 2.32 8.22
C ASP A 110 0.13 2.51 9.31
N GLY A 111 1.20 1.73 9.28
CA GLY A 111 2.27 1.76 10.29
C GLY A 111 2.06 0.79 11.45
N THR A 112 0.88 0.17 11.60
CA THR A 112 0.56 -0.70 12.75
C THR A 112 1.43 -1.95 12.76
N VAL A 113 1.45 -2.73 11.68
CA VAL A 113 2.29 -3.93 11.57
C VAL A 113 3.77 -3.57 11.53
N GLN A 114 4.13 -2.46 10.90
CA GLN A 114 5.50 -1.97 10.87
C GLN A 114 6.01 -1.66 12.28
N GLY A 115 5.21 -0.96 13.10
CA GLY A 115 5.54 -0.65 14.49
C GLY A 115 5.75 -1.88 15.36
N LEU A 116 4.99 -2.94 15.14
CA LEU A 116 5.17 -4.21 15.84
C LEU A 116 6.57 -4.81 15.60
N PHE A 117 7.02 -4.84 14.34
CA PHE A 117 8.33 -5.41 13.99
C PHE A 117 9.49 -4.45 14.34
N GLU A 118 9.33 -3.14 14.15
CA GLU A 118 10.33 -2.14 14.58
C GLU A 118 10.55 -2.19 16.09
N GLN A 119 9.46 -2.24 16.89
CA GLN A 119 9.56 -2.38 18.35
C GLN A 119 10.26 -3.69 18.76
N ALA A 120 10.03 -4.76 18.00
CA ALA A 120 10.70 -6.03 18.24
C ALA A 120 12.17 -6.05 17.81
N GLY A 121 12.66 -5.02 17.11
CA GLY A 121 14.03 -4.96 16.56
C GLY A 121 14.21 -5.87 15.34
N ILE A 122 13.14 -6.17 14.61
CA ILE A 122 13.17 -6.97 13.38
C ILE A 122 13.21 -6.01 12.18
N PRO A 123 14.26 -6.07 11.33
CA PRO A 123 14.33 -5.24 10.13
C PRO A 123 13.14 -5.41 9.22
N LEU A 124 12.60 -4.29 8.71
CA LEU A 124 11.46 -4.30 7.79
C LEU A 124 11.91 -4.31 6.33
N ILE A 125 11.26 -5.13 5.52
CA ILE A 125 11.34 -5.09 4.06
C ILE A 125 10.18 -4.22 3.56
N GLY A 126 10.44 -2.94 3.34
CA GLY A 126 9.44 -1.95 2.94
C GLY A 126 9.56 -0.64 3.71
N CYS A 127 8.46 0.11 3.74
CA CYS A 127 8.35 1.39 4.43
C CYS A 127 8.32 1.22 5.95
N SER A 128 8.81 2.24 6.67
CA SER A 128 8.80 2.32 8.14
C SER A 128 7.41 2.64 8.68
N THR A 129 7.25 2.56 10.01
CA THR A 129 6.02 2.96 10.71
C THR A 129 5.58 4.38 10.33
N LEU A 130 6.51 5.34 10.40
CA LEU A 130 6.19 6.74 10.14
C LEU A 130 5.77 6.97 8.69
N SER A 131 6.54 6.46 7.73
CA SER A 131 6.23 6.64 6.30
C SER A 131 4.93 5.94 5.90
N SER A 132 4.67 4.75 6.42
CA SER A 132 3.40 4.04 6.19
C SER A 132 2.21 4.84 6.73
N ALA A 133 2.29 5.33 7.96
CA ALA A 133 1.24 6.14 8.55
C ALA A 133 0.99 7.46 7.80
N LEU A 134 2.06 8.15 7.37
CA LEU A 134 1.95 9.39 6.58
C LEU A 134 1.35 9.14 5.20
N CYS A 135 1.77 8.08 4.50
CA CYS A 135 1.26 7.77 3.17
C CYS A 135 -0.20 7.30 3.19
N MET A 136 -0.64 6.61 4.26
CA MET A 136 -2.03 6.22 4.44
C MET A 136 -2.93 7.44 4.68
N ASP A 137 -2.43 8.48 5.32
CA ASP A 137 -3.16 9.71 5.65
C ASP A 137 -3.12 10.71 4.50
N LYS A 138 -4.14 10.69 3.64
CA LYS A 138 -4.23 11.53 2.44
C LYS A 138 -4.12 13.02 2.76
N ALA A 139 -4.73 13.48 3.85
CA ALA A 139 -4.75 14.88 4.23
C ALA A 139 -3.35 15.38 4.62
N ARG A 140 -2.62 14.59 5.42
CA ARG A 140 -1.27 14.91 5.86
C ARG A 140 -0.25 14.76 4.73
N ALA A 141 -0.37 13.72 3.90
CA ALA A 141 0.45 13.53 2.70
C ALA A 141 0.32 14.71 1.72
N HIS A 142 -0.92 15.14 1.42
CA HIS A 142 -1.18 16.30 0.57
C HIS A 142 -0.66 17.61 1.19
N ALA A 143 -0.81 17.80 2.50
CA ALA A 143 -0.29 18.98 3.17
C ALA A 143 1.23 19.10 3.06
N LEU A 144 1.95 17.99 3.29
CA LEU A 144 3.41 17.93 3.14
C LEU A 144 3.85 18.14 1.69
N ALA A 145 3.18 17.50 0.73
CA ALA A 145 3.47 17.66 -0.70
C ALA A 145 3.29 19.13 -1.15
N ARG A 146 2.19 19.77 -0.75
CA ARG A 146 1.91 21.18 -1.02
C ARG A 146 2.94 22.11 -0.43
N ASP A 147 3.37 21.87 0.82
CA ASP A 147 4.41 22.67 1.48
C ASP A 147 5.76 22.54 0.77
N ALA A 148 6.03 21.37 0.18
CA ALA A 148 7.22 21.13 -0.65
C ALA A 148 7.10 21.67 -2.10
N GLY A 149 6.00 22.35 -2.46
CA GLY A 149 5.76 22.91 -3.77
C GLY A 149 5.31 21.90 -4.83
N ILE A 150 4.83 20.73 -4.43
CA ILE A 150 4.23 19.73 -5.33
C ILE A 150 2.72 19.98 -5.39
N ASP A 151 2.18 20.00 -6.60
CA ASP A 151 0.76 20.21 -6.81
C ASP A 151 -0.07 19.06 -6.22
N VAL A 152 -1.14 19.43 -5.52
CA VAL A 152 -2.16 18.51 -4.97
C VAL A 152 -3.55 19.03 -5.34
N PRO A 153 -4.60 18.20 -5.31
CA PRO A 153 -5.96 18.68 -5.45
C PRO A 153 -6.24 19.79 -4.43
N LYS A 154 -7.03 20.79 -4.78
CA LYS A 154 -7.54 21.72 -3.77
C LYS A 154 -8.53 20.97 -2.89
N PHE A 155 -8.32 21.02 -1.58
CA PHE A 155 -9.10 20.22 -0.63
C PHE A 155 -9.34 20.94 0.69
N ILE A 156 -10.35 20.46 1.38
CA ILE A 156 -10.59 20.71 2.80
C ILE A 156 -10.60 19.39 3.56
N THR A 157 -10.42 19.48 4.87
CA THR A 157 -10.59 18.35 5.79
C THR A 157 -11.74 18.62 6.74
N ALA A 158 -12.43 17.56 7.16
CA ALA A 158 -13.47 17.61 8.15
C ALA A 158 -13.38 16.42 9.10
N SER A 159 -13.65 16.66 10.38
CA SER A 159 -13.79 15.65 11.43
C SER A 159 -15.26 15.33 11.65
N ILE A 160 -15.56 14.12 12.10
CA ILE A 160 -16.91 13.70 12.51
C ILE A 160 -17.50 14.57 13.65
N GLU A 161 -16.65 15.33 14.34
CA GLU A 161 -17.06 16.20 15.44
C GLU A 161 -17.71 17.51 14.98
N ILE A 162 -17.54 17.92 13.71
CA ILE A 162 -18.15 19.16 13.17
C ILE A 162 -19.46 18.86 12.45
N SER A 163 -20.37 19.84 12.48
CA SER A 163 -21.68 19.65 11.86
C SER A 163 -21.62 19.62 10.33
N GLN A 164 -22.63 19.03 9.72
CA GLN A 164 -22.72 18.97 8.25
C GLN A 164 -22.88 20.36 7.63
N GLU A 165 -23.52 21.31 8.36
CA GLU A 165 -23.65 22.70 7.95
C GLU A 165 -22.27 23.39 7.91
N GLU A 166 -21.44 23.17 8.92
CA GLU A 166 -20.06 23.69 8.95
C GLU A 166 -19.20 23.08 7.83
N ILE A 167 -19.37 21.78 7.55
CA ILE A 167 -18.70 21.12 6.42
C ILE A 167 -19.13 21.77 5.10
N ALA A 168 -20.43 22.01 4.92
CA ALA A 168 -20.95 22.65 3.71
C ALA A 168 -20.37 24.06 3.50
N VAL A 169 -20.31 24.87 4.57
CA VAL A 169 -19.69 26.20 4.52
C VAL A 169 -18.21 26.13 4.14
N LYS A 170 -17.44 25.19 4.71
CA LYS A 170 -16.04 24.99 4.34
C LYS A 170 -15.89 24.59 2.87
N ALA A 171 -16.82 23.80 2.34
CA ALA A 171 -16.79 23.31 0.96
C ALA A 171 -17.19 24.37 -0.08
N GLU A 172 -17.85 25.48 0.30
CA GLU A 172 -18.27 26.56 -0.64
C GLU A 172 -17.11 27.12 -1.49
N GLY A 173 -15.88 27.06 -0.98
CA GLY A 173 -14.69 27.51 -1.69
C GLY A 173 -14.16 26.54 -2.76
N LEU A 174 -14.75 25.34 -2.88
CA LEU A 174 -14.32 24.29 -3.81
C LEU A 174 -15.20 24.29 -5.08
N LYS A 175 -14.61 23.85 -6.20
CA LYS A 175 -15.30 23.75 -7.50
C LYS A 175 -15.75 22.33 -7.77
N TYR A 176 -17.04 22.15 -8.03
CA TYR A 176 -17.59 20.86 -8.47
C TYR A 176 -17.11 20.45 -9.86
N PRO A 177 -16.98 19.12 -10.15
CA PRO A 177 -17.27 18.00 -9.26
C PRO A 177 -16.28 17.85 -8.11
N LEU A 178 -16.74 17.29 -6.97
CA LEU A 178 -15.93 17.02 -5.80
C LEU A 178 -15.85 15.52 -5.52
N TYR A 179 -14.74 15.10 -4.91
CA TYR A 179 -14.58 13.78 -4.33
C TYR A 179 -14.57 13.88 -2.80
N VAL A 180 -15.52 13.19 -2.16
CA VAL A 180 -15.56 13.04 -0.71
C VAL A 180 -14.93 11.68 -0.37
N LYS A 181 -13.87 11.70 0.45
CA LYS A 181 -13.04 10.52 0.73
C LYS A 181 -12.75 10.38 2.21
N PRO A 182 -12.80 9.19 2.80
CA PRO A 182 -12.17 8.93 4.09
C PRO A 182 -10.66 9.21 3.99
N VAL A 183 -10.06 9.76 5.06
CA VAL A 183 -8.63 10.11 5.04
C VAL A 183 -7.76 8.86 5.00
N LYS A 184 -8.09 7.83 5.78
CA LYS A 184 -7.26 6.62 6.00
C LYS A 184 -7.95 5.34 5.50
N ALA A 185 -8.56 5.38 4.32
CA ALA A 185 -9.12 4.19 3.67
C ALA A 185 -8.41 3.90 2.35
N GLY A 186 -8.11 2.63 2.13
CA GLY A 186 -7.56 2.09 0.87
C GLY A 186 -8.66 1.68 -0.12
N SER A 187 -8.25 1.22 -1.31
CA SER A 187 -9.11 0.59 -2.33
C SER A 187 -10.40 1.34 -2.68
N SER A 188 -10.38 2.66 -2.57
CA SER A 188 -11.53 3.54 -2.90
C SER A 188 -12.81 3.28 -2.06
N PHE A 189 -12.71 2.59 -0.91
CA PHE A 189 -13.84 2.42 0.01
C PHE A 189 -14.30 3.77 0.57
N GLY A 190 -15.62 3.97 0.59
CA GLY A 190 -16.23 5.19 1.12
C GLY A 190 -16.07 6.44 0.24
N ILE A 191 -15.43 6.36 -0.93
CA ILE A 191 -15.29 7.48 -1.85
C ILE A 191 -16.61 7.73 -2.59
N SER A 192 -16.98 9.01 -2.71
CA SER A 192 -18.11 9.45 -3.51
C SER A 192 -17.70 10.63 -4.39
N LYS A 193 -18.06 10.58 -5.69
CA LYS A 193 -18.01 11.72 -6.59
C LYS A 193 -19.35 12.43 -6.54
N ILE A 194 -19.37 13.74 -6.33
CA ILE A 194 -20.58 14.57 -6.28
C ILE A 194 -20.48 15.70 -7.30
N SER A 195 -21.58 16.00 -7.95
CA SER A 195 -21.64 16.99 -9.03
C SER A 195 -22.30 18.30 -8.61
N ASP A 196 -23.02 18.30 -7.50
CA ASP A 196 -23.70 19.48 -6.95
C ASP A 196 -23.82 19.41 -5.42
N PRO A 197 -24.09 20.55 -4.75
CA PRO A 197 -24.16 20.67 -3.28
C PRO A 197 -25.18 19.76 -2.61
N SER A 198 -26.27 19.39 -3.29
CA SER A 198 -27.34 18.57 -2.67
C SER A 198 -26.89 17.15 -2.33
N GLN A 199 -25.83 16.67 -2.98
CA GLN A 199 -25.25 15.34 -2.76
C GLN A 199 -24.24 15.30 -1.62
N LEU A 200 -23.81 16.46 -1.08
CA LEU A 200 -22.70 16.56 -0.14
C LEU A 200 -22.99 15.81 1.18
N SER A 201 -24.18 16.02 1.75
CA SER A 201 -24.55 15.43 3.05
C SER A 201 -24.53 13.91 3.04
N GLU A 202 -25.05 13.29 1.99
CA GLU A 202 -25.03 11.82 1.82
C GLU A 202 -23.60 11.31 1.65
N ALA A 203 -22.80 11.97 0.80
CA ALA A 203 -21.40 11.60 0.56
C ALA A 203 -20.54 11.70 1.82
N VAL A 204 -20.74 12.75 2.65
CA VAL A 204 -20.08 12.95 3.94
C VAL A 204 -20.46 11.84 4.92
N SER A 205 -21.75 11.52 5.04
CA SER A 205 -22.22 10.44 5.92
C SER A 205 -21.61 9.09 5.56
N LYS A 206 -21.58 8.77 4.26
CA LYS A 206 -20.98 7.55 3.75
C LYS A 206 -19.47 7.48 4.03
N ALA A 207 -18.74 8.57 3.86
CA ALA A 207 -17.30 8.59 4.10
C ALA A 207 -16.97 8.40 5.60
N PHE A 208 -17.78 8.95 6.51
CA PHE A 208 -17.64 8.75 7.95
C PHE A 208 -17.94 7.34 8.45
N GLU A 209 -18.53 6.46 7.64
CA GLU A 209 -18.64 5.03 7.97
C GLU A 209 -17.26 4.33 8.00
N PHE A 210 -16.26 4.91 7.33
CA PHE A 210 -14.93 4.30 7.15
C PHE A 210 -13.81 5.00 7.95
N ASP A 211 -13.94 6.30 8.25
CA ASP A 211 -12.95 7.05 9.04
C ASP A 211 -13.63 8.22 9.77
N ASN A 212 -13.08 8.65 10.90
CA ASN A 212 -13.52 9.82 11.64
C ASN A 212 -13.05 11.16 11.02
N GLU A 213 -12.16 11.10 10.02
CA GLU A 213 -11.68 12.25 9.25
C GLU A 213 -11.94 12.02 7.77
N ILE A 214 -12.36 13.06 7.05
CA ILE A 214 -12.59 13.00 5.60
C ILE A 214 -11.86 14.14 4.89
N THR A 215 -11.53 13.93 3.61
CA THR A 215 -11.17 15.00 2.66
C THR A 215 -12.30 15.24 1.68
N ILE A 216 -12.49 16.49 1.28
CA ILE A 216 -13.35 16.89 0.16
C ILE A 216 -12.44 17.60 -0.82
N GLU A 217 -12.30 17.05 -2.01
CA GLU A 217 -11.28 17.44 -2.99
C GLU A 217 -11.92 17.83 -4.32
N GLU A 218 -11.38 18.87 -4.99
CA GLU A 218 -11.74 19.17 -6.37
C GLU A 218 -11.30 18.05 -7.31
N GLU A 219 -12.13 17.73 -8.31
CA GLU A 219 -11.73 16.81 -9.37
C GLU A 219 -10.55 17.37 -10.16
N ILE A 220 -9.56 16.53 -10.41
CA ILE A 220 -8.46 16.85 -11.33
C ILE A 220 -8.79 16.26 -12.70
N PRO A 221 -8.96 17.10 -13.73
CA PRO A 221 -9.22 16.60 -15.08
C PRO A 221 -8.00 15.90 -15.65
N GLY A 222 -8.21 14.87 -16.49
CA GLY A 222 -7.13 14.13 -17.14
C GLY A 222 -7.18 12.65 -16.84
N CYS A 223 -6.00 12.04 -16.67
CA CYS A 223 -5.86 10.62 -16.39
C CYS A 223 -5.02 10.36 -15.14
N GLU A 224 -5.17 9.18 -14.55
CA GLU A 224 -4.28 8.73 -13.48
C GLU A 224 -3.03 8.09 -14.09
N VAL A 225 -1.86 8.47 -13.58
CA VAL A 225 -0.57 7.87 -13.90
C VAL A 225 0.09 7.37 -12.63
N GLY A 226 0.83 6.27 -12.72
CA GLY A 226 1.56 5.70 -11.60
C GLY A 226 3.02 5.50 -11.91
N CYS A 227 3.86 5.56 -10.87
CA CYS A 227 5.27 5.26 -10.97
C CYS A 227 5.72 4.40 -9.77
N ALA A 228 6.30 3.24 -10.04
CA ALA A 228 6.96 2.44 -9.03
C ALA A 228 8.28 3.09 -8.61
N VAL A 229 8.57 3.08 -7.31
CA VAL A 229 9.87 3.50 -6.76
C VAL A 229 10.43 2.39 -5.90
N LEU A 230 11.70 2.07 -6.10
CA LEU A 230 12.43 1.01 -5.40
C LEU A 230 13.73 1.56 -4.81
N GLY A 231 14.03 1.21 -3.55
CA GLY A 231 15.30 1.55 -2.90
C GLY A 231 15.15 2.39 -1.62
N LYS A 232 16.29 2.86 -1.10
CA LYS A 232 16.39 3.73 0.09
C LYS A 232 17.26 4.95 -0.23
N ASN A 233 18.58 4.81 -0.21
CA ASN A 233 19.51 5.89 -0.54
C ASN A 233 19.65 6.08 -2.06
N LYS A 234 19.77 4.97 -2.78
CA LYS A 234 19.74 4.95 -4.25
C LYS A 234 18.36 4.48 -4.68
N LEU A 235 17.66 5.32 -5.43
CA LEU A 235 16.31 5.05 -5.88
C LEU A 235 16.30 4.66 -7.36
N ILE A 236 15.44 3.71 -7.68
CA ILE A 236 15.16 3.26 -9.04
C ILE A 236 13.69 3.58 -9.30
N ALA A 237 13.40 4.34 -10.34
CA ALA A 237 12.04 4.56 -10.83
C ALA A 237 11.69 3.50 -11.88
N GLY A 238 10.51 2.90 -11.75
CA GLY A 238 9.91 2.07 -12.78
C GLY A 238 9.44 2.88 -13.98
N ARG A 239 8.94 2.21 -15.01
CA ARG A 239 8.22 2.89 -16.10
C ARG A 239 6.91 3.45 -15.57
N VAL A 240 6.46 4.51 -16.17
CA VAL A 240 5.15 5.09 -15.85
C VAL A 240 4.05 4.29 -16.54
N ASP A 241 2.97 3.98 -15.82
CA ASP A 241 1.72 3.48 -16.39
C ASP A 241 0.63 4.55 -16.39
N GLN A 242 -0.42 4.31 -17.16
CA GLN A 242 -1.61 5.17 -17.21
C GLN A 242 -2.86 4.32 -17.07
N ILE A 243 -3.79 4.79 -16.24
CA ILE A 243 -5.13 4.21 -16.13
C ILE A 243 -6.08 5.02 -17.01
N GLU A 244 -6.71 4.34 -17.95
CA GLU A 244 -7.83 4.84 -18.73
C GLU A 244 -9.12 4.27 -18.14
N THR A 245 -9.95 5.13 -17.54
CA THR A 245 -11.25 4.73 -16.97
C THR A 245 -12.29 5.80 -17.24
N PRO A 246 -13.55 5.42 -17.57
CA PRO A 246 -14.63 6.37 -17.74
C PRO A 246 -15.16 6.96 -16.43
N GLY A 247 -14.66 6.53 -15.28
CA GLY A 247 -15.13 6.92 -13.95
C GLY A 247 -14.13 6.69 -12.86
N LEU A 248 -14.60 6.44 -11.63
CA LEU A 248 -13.76 6.12 -10.50
C LEU A 248 -13.12 4.73 -10.70
N PHE A 249 -11.80 4.65 -10.55
CA PHE A 249 -11.07 3.39 -10.52
C PHE A 249 -11.21 2.77 -9.12
N ASP A 250 -12.36 2.17 -8.86
CA ASP A 250 -12.72 1.58 -7.57
C ASP A 250 -12.15 0.17 -7.37
N TYR A 251 -12.51 -0.45 -6.24
CA TYR A 251 -12.07 -1.80 -5.88
C TYR A 251 -12.42 -2.83 -6.97
N THR A 252 -13.64 -2.77 -7.51
CA THR A 252 -14.09 -3.72 -8.54
C THR A 252 -13.27 -3.58 -9.82
N GLU A 253 -13.03 -2.35 -10.28
CA GLU A 253 -12.24 -2.07 -11.47
C GLU A 253 -10.74 -2.39 -11.26
N LYS A 254 -10.21 -2.24 -10.03
CA LYS A 254 -8.80 -2.59 -9.70
C LYS A 254 -8.52 -4.09 -9.82
N TYR A 255 -9.48 -4.94 -9.43
CA TYR A 255 -9.25 -6.39 -9.35
C TYR A 255 -10.02 -7.21 -10.38
N ASN A 256 -11.02 -6.62 -11.04
CA ASN A 256 -11.76 -7.22 -12.15
C ASN A 256 -12.13 -6.14 -13.18
N PRO A 257 -11.15 -5.61 -13.94
CA PRO A 257 -11.36 -4.48 -14.84
C PRO A 257 -12.31 -4.86 -15.97
N GLN A 258 -13.46 -4.20 -16.01
CA GLN A 258 -14.45 -4.38 -17.06
C GLN A 258 -14.48 -3.19 -18.04
N LYS A 259 -14.17 -2.00 -17.54
CA LYS A 259 -14.22 -0.74 -18.29
C LYS A 259 -12.91 0.02 -18.28
N SER A 260 -12.01 -0.33 -17.36
CA SER A 260 -10.72 0.33 -17.21
C SER A 260 -9.63 -0.43 -17.95
N LYS A 261 -8.68 0.30 -18.51
CA LYS A 261 -7.51 -0.24 -19.21
C LYS A 261 -6.24 0.37 -18.63
N ILE A 262 -5.25 -0.47 -18.37
CA ILE A 262 -3.93 -0.03 -17.93
C ILE A 262 -2.98 -0.08 -19.13
N HIS A 263 -2.41 1.06 -19.47
CA HIS A 263 -1.36 1.18 -20.48
C HIS A 263 0.00 1.15 -19.78
N MET A 264 0.82 0.17 -20.11
CA MET A 264 2.18 0.01 -19.57
C MET A 264 3.17 -0.30 -20.72
N PRO A 265 4.06 0.62 -21.09
CA PRO A 265 4.21 1.99 -20.56
C PRO A 265 3.05 2.91 -20.92
N ALA A 266 2.91 4.01 -20.18
CA ALA A 266 1.96 5.08 -20.51
C ALA A 266 2.23 5.65 -21.91
N PRO A 267 1.19 6.03 -22.69
CA PRO A 267 1.34 6.61 -24.03
C PRO A 267 1.74 8.11 -23.99
N ILE A 268 2.85 8.42 -23.34
CA ILE A 268 3.42 9.77 -23.17
C ILE A 268 4.84 9.82 -23.72
N ASP A 269 5.37 11.04 -23.97
CA ASP A 269 6.74 11.19 -24.40
C ASP A 269 7.76 10.99 -23.26
N GLU A 270 9.03 10.79 -23.62
CA GLU A 270 10.09 10.52 -22.65
C GLU A 270 10.37 11.69 -21.68
N GLU A 271 10.15 12.93 -22.10
CA GLU A 271 10.39 14.11 -21.26
C GLU A 271 9.34 14.17 -20.16
N LEU A 272 8.08 13.95 -20.50
CA LEU A 272 6.98 13.90 -19.55
C LEU A 272 7.11 12.70 -18.61
N GLU A 273 7.50 11.51 -19.14
CA GLU A 273 7.77 10.34 -18.29
C GLU A 273 8.86 10.64 -17.24
N LYS A 274 9.98 11.26 -17.65
CA LYS A 274 11.05 11.67 -16.73
C LYS A 274 10.56 12.66 -15.66
N ARG A 275 9.70 13.60 -16.03
CA ARG A 275 9.11 14.55 -15.05
C ARG A 275 8.24 13.83 -14.03
N ILE A 276 7.41 12.89 -14.47
CA ILE A 276 6.56 12.08 -13.59
C ILE A 276 7.44 11.22 -12.65
N GLN A 277 8.47 10.56 -13.18
CA GLN A 277 9.42 9.79 -12.38
C GLN A 277 10.15 10.66 -11.34
N GLN A 278 10.60 11.87 -11.72
CA GLN A 278 11.26 12.80 -10.79
C GLN A 278 10.30 13.26 -9.68
N THR A 279 9.04 13.54 -10.01
CA THR A 279 8.01 13.89 -9.02
C THR A 279 7.75 12.71 -8.07
N ALA A 280 7.65 11.48 -8.59
CA ALA A 280 7.49 10.28 -7.78
C ALA A 280 8.67 10.07 -6.81
N LEU A 281 9.90 10.24 -7.29
CA LEU A 281 11.11 10.15 -6.47
C LEU A 281 11.16 11.24 -5.39
N ALA A 282 10.71 12.46 -5.70
CA ALA A 282 10.63 13.56 -4.74
C ALA A 282 9.59 13.27 -3.65
N LEU A 283 8.39 12.83 -4.01
CA LEU A 283 7.33 12.44 -3.08
C LEU A 283 7.75 11.27 -2.18
N TYR A 284 8.39 10.26 -2.76
CA TYR A 284 8.92 9.11 -2.03
C TYR A 284 9.91 9.53 -0.93
N ARG A 285 10.84 10.45 -1.25
CA ARG A 285 11.79 11.00 -0.27
C ARG A 285 11.10 11.88 0.77
N LEU A 286 10.19 12.74 0.33
CA LEU A 286 9.47 13.69 1.18
C LEU A 286 8.69 12.97 2.29
N LEU A 287 8.00 11.87 1.94
CA LEU A 287 7.21 11.08 2.89
C LEU A 287 8.03 10.00 3.62
N GLY A 288 9.37 9.99 3.44
CA GLY A 288 10.27 9.11 4.15
C GLY A 288 10.15 7.63 3.76
N CYS A 289 9.67 7.34 2.55
CA CYS A 289 9.53 5.97 2.07
C CYS A 289 10.88 5.25 1.93
N SER A 290 10.86 3.95 2.10
CA SER A 290 12.00 3.05 1.91
C SER A 290 11.55 1.70 1.37
N GLY A 291 12.49 0.94 0.80
CA GLY A 291 12.19 -0.35 0.19
C GLY A 291 11.47 -0.18 -1.14
N PHE A 292 10.15 -0.06 -1.13
CA PHE A 292 9.34 0.06 -2.34
C PHE A 292 8.03 0.79 -2.07
N ALA A 293 7.50 1.48 -3.09
CA ALA A 293 6.16 2.06 -3.09
C ALA A 293 5.70 2.35 -4.53
N ARG A 294 4.39 2.54 -4.72
CA ARG A 294 3.83 3.09 -5.96
C ARG A 294 3.25 4.47 -5.68
N VAL A 295 3.73 5.45 -6.42
CA VAL A 295 3.24 6.82 -6.36
C VAL A 295 2.20 7.01 -7.45
N ASP A 296 0.99 7.33 -7.07
CA ASP A 296 -0.13 7.57 -7.98
C ASP A 296 -0.39 9.08 -8.08
N MET A 297 -0.52 9.58 -9.29
CA MET A 297 -0.64 11.01 -9.62
C MET A 297 -1.70 11.20 -10.70
N PHE A 298 -2.26 12.39 -10.81
CA PHE A 298 -3.06 12.79 -11.95
C PHE A 298 -2.20 13.57 -12.94
N LEU A 299 -2.42 13.33 -14.23
CA LEU A 299 -1.83 14.07 -15.34
C LEU A 299 -2.94 14.84 -16.05
N THR A 300 -2.89 16.19 -15.97
CA THR A 300 -3.89 17.03 -16.64
C THR A 300 -3.65 17.13 -18.15
N PRO A 301 -4.64 17.58 -18.94
CA PRO A 301 -4.46 17.82 -20.37
C PRO A 301 -3.33 18.80 -20.70
N GLU A 302 -2.99 19.69 -19.78
CA GLU A 302 -1.89 20.67 -19.90
C GLU A 302 -0.55 20.10 -19.42
N ASN A 303 -0.45 18.77 -19.20
CA ASN A 303 0.74 18.08 -18.69
C ASN A 303 1.18 18.55 -17.29
N LYS A 304 0.24 19.00 -16.46
CA LYS A 304 0.47 19.27 -15.05
C LYS A 304 0.37 17.96 -14.25
N ILE A 305 1.35 17.72 -13.37
CA ILE A 305 1.41 16.53 -12.52
C ILE A 305 0.86 16.92 -11.16
N VAL A 306 -0.15 16.21 -10.68
CA VAL A 306 -0.84 16.47 -9.40
C VAL A 306 -0.79 15.22 -8.55
N PHE A 307 -0.24 15.31 -7.35
CA PHE A 307 -0.11 14.16 -6.45
C PHE A 307 -1.48 13.67 -5.97
N ASN A 308 -1.70 12.35 -6.00
CA ASN A 308 -2.89 11.69 -5.47
C ASN A 308 -2.58 10.93 -4.19
N GLU A 309 -1.83 9.82 -4.25
CA GLU A 309 -1.50 9.00 -3.08
C GLU A 309 -0.20 8.21 -3.28
N ILE A 310 0.34 7.66 -2.18
CA ILE A 310 1.41 6.65 -2.21
C ILE A 310 0.91 5.36 -1.57
N ASN A 311 1.07 4.26 -2.29
CA ASN A 311 0.80 2.92 -1.79
C ASN A 311 2.13 2.30 -1.33
N THR A 312 2.30 2.11 -0.03
CA THR A 312 3.55 1.62 0.58
C THR A 312 3.71 0.11 0.50
N ILE A 313 2.61 -0.62 0.28
CA ILE A 313 2.60 -2.05 -0.05
C ILE A 313 1.73 -2.26 -1.30
N PRO A 314 2.19 -1.87 -2.50
CA PRO A 314 1.43 -2.11 -3.72
C PRO A 314 1.31 -3.61 -3.99
N GLY A 315 0.30 -4.02 -4.76
CA GLY A 315 0.12 -5.42 -5.13
C GLY A 315 1.37 -6.01 -5.81
N LEU A 316 1.70 -7.23 -5.46
CA LEU A 316 2.93 -7.93 -5.89
C LEU A 316 2.65 -9.20 -6.72
N THR A 317 1.49 -9.27 -7.37
CA THR A 317 1.19 -10.35 -8.35
C THR A 317 1.74 -9.99 -9.74
N ALA A 318 1.85 -10.98 -10.62
CA ALA A 318 2.30 -10.77 -12.01
C ALA A 318 1.41 -9.76 -12.80
N HIS A 319 0.17 -9.57 -12.38
CA HIS A 319 -0.77 -8.64 -13.03
C HIS A 319 -0.83 -7.28 -12.33
N SER A 320 -0.16 -7.11 -11.19
CA SER A 320 -0.16 -5.86 -10.42
C SER A 320 0.67 -4.78 -11.13
N ARG A 321 0.27 -3.52 -10.95
CA ARG A 321 0.91 -2.35 -11.58
C ARG A 321 2.39 -2.23 -11.22
N PHE A 322 2.74 -2.33 -9.92
CA PHE A 322 4.12 -2.16 -9.45
C PHE A 322 5.11 -3.15 -10.09
N PRO A 323 4.88 -4.48 -10.10
CA PRO A 323 5.78 -5.42 -10.78
C PRO A 323 5.91 -5.15 -12.28
N ASN A 324 4.82 -4.77 -12.95
CA ASN A 324 4.84 -4.47 -14.38
C ASN A 324 5.62 -3.19 -14.71
N MET A 325 5.53 -2.15 -13.87
CA MET A 325 6.35 -0.94 -13.98
C MET A 325 7.85 -1.25 -13.82
N MET A 326 8.20 -2.11 -12.84
CA MET A 326 9.60 -2.53 -12.62
C MET A 326 10.11 -3.43 -13.74
N LYS A 327 9.29 -4.33 -14.24
CA LYS A 327 9.60 -5.16 -15.42
C LYS A 327 9.86 -4.30 -16.66
N GLY A 328 9.05 -3.27 -16.87
CA GLY A 328 9.28 -2.28 -17.93
C GLY A 328 10.61 -1.53 -17.79
N ALA A 329 11.12 -1.39 -16.56
CA ALA A 329 12.45 -0.82 -16.26
C ALA A 329 13.58 -1.88 -16.28
N GLY A 330 13.30 -3.13 -16.64
CA GLY A 330 14.29 -4.20 -16.77
C GLY A 330 14.51 -5.03 -15.51
N MET A 331 13.62 -4.98 -14.51
CA MET A 331 13.71 -5.78 -13.27
C MET A 331 12.49 -6.70 -13.14
N GLU A 332 12.69 -7.99 -13.24
CA GLU A 332 11.64 -9.00 -12.98
C GLU A 332 11.30 -9.06 -11.48
N LEU A 333 10.08 -9.51 -11.14
CA LEU A 333 9.62 -9.56 -9.75
C LEU A 333 10.57 -10.29 -8.80
N LYS A 334 11.17 -11.39 -9.26
CA LYS A 334 12.17 -12.15 -8.48
C LYS A 334 13.38 -11.29 -8.12
N GLU A 335 13.85 -10.48 -9.07
CA GLU A 335 15.00 -9.57 -8.84
C GLU A 335 14.63 -8.42 -7.89
N VAL A 336 13.40 -7.89 -8.01
CA VAL A 336 12.87 -6.89 -7.08
C VAL A 336 12.82 -7.44 -5.65
N ILE A 337 12.25 -8.62 -5.45
CA ILE A 337 12.16 -9.27 -4.13
C ILE A 337 13.55 -9.53 -3.55
N GLN A 338 14.47 -10.06 -4.36
CA GLN A 338 15.86 -10.28 -3.96
C GLN A 338 16.54 -8.97 -3.52
N PHE A 339 16.37 -7.91 -4.32
CA PHE A 339 16.91 -6.59 -4.02
C PHE A 339 16.38 -6.04 -2.69
N LEU A 340 15.07 -6.17 -2.44
CA LEU A 340 14.43 -5.69 -1.22
C LEU A 340 14.92 -6.42 0.03
N ILE A 341 15.06 -7.74 -0.05
CA ILE A 341 15.61 -8.55 1.06
C ILE A 341 17.05 -8.13 1.35
N GLU A 342 17.89 -8.03 0.31
CA GLU A 342 19.29 -7.62 0.48
C GLU A 342 19.44 -6.19 1.01
N LEU A 343 18.54 -5.28 0.61
CA LEU A 343 18.54 -3.91 1.10
C LEU A 343 18.28 -3.88 2.60
N SER A 344 17.26 -4.60 3.07
CA SER A 344 16.88 -4.65 4.48
C SER A 344 17.95 -5.32 5.35
N LEU A 345 18.62 -6.37 4.86
CA LEU A 345 19.66 -7.09 5.61
C LEU A 345 21.02 -6.35 5.66
N LYS A 346 21.24 -5.31 4.84
CA LYS A 346 22.48 -4.51 4.83
C LYS A 346 22.44 -3.29 5.73
N ASP A 347 21.28 -2.93 6.22
CA ASP A 347 21.07 -1.75 7.08
C ASP A 347 21.32 -2.06 8.58
N GLU A 348 21.93 -3.22 8.91
CA GLU A 348 22.37 -3.58 10.26
C GLU A 348 23.77 -3.03 10.59
#